data_6d8b2ed30b644224035c8e8830a58105
#
_entry.id   6d8b2ed30b644224035c8e8830a58105
#
_cell.length_a   1.000
_cell.length_b   1.000
_cell.length_c   1.000
_cell.angle_alpha   90.00
_cell.angle_beta   90.00
_cell.angle_gamma   90.00
#
_symmetry.space_group_name_H-M   'P 1'
#
loop_
_entity.id
_entity.type
_entity.pdbx_description
1 polymer ?
#
loop_
_entity_poly.entity_id
_entity_poly.type
_entity_poly.pdbx_seq_one_letter_code
_entity_poly.pdbx_strand_id
1 'polypeptide(L)'
;MTLADLPRFSPRGLLRSGAERRAAAEQLRALNTVPDDPGRITRELSGGNQQKVVLARWLMHECRVLLLDEPTRGVDVGAKAEIYRVVTELSAAGIGVVVVSSELSELAGLCTRVLVMREGEVVAAVDGAAATEHELLRHAVAPTDTEPVLEEIK
;
A
#
# COMPACT_ATOMS: atom_id res chain seq x y z
N MET A 1 14.54 -3.19 7.71
CA MET A 1 13.39 -2.36 8.03
C MET A 1 13.75 -0.89 8.30
N THR A 2 14.68 -0.63 9.18
CA THR A 2 15.00 0.70 9.75
C THR A 2 15.93 1.58 8.92
N LEU A 3 16.56 1.05 7.85
CA LEU A 3 17.49 1.82 6.99
C LEU A 3 16.91 3.11 6.42
N ALA A 4 15.60 3.17 6.20
CA ALA A 4 14.94 4.36 5.68
C ALA A 4 14.89 5.50 6.72
N ASP A 5 14.95 5.17 8.04
CA ASP A 5 14.89 6.12 9.15
C ASP A 5 16.10 5.97 10.11
N LEU A 6 17.25 5.67 9.56
CA LEU A 6 18.49 5.45 10.32
C LEU A 6 18.87 6.64 11.25
N PRO A 7 18.68 7.91 10.86
CA PRO A 7 18.97 9.04 11.73
C PRO A 7 18.22 9.01 13.08
N ARG A 8 16.97 8.50 13.11
CA ARG A 8 16.18 8.33 14.34
C ARG A 8 16.86 7.40 15.34
N PHE A 9 17.55 6.39 14.85
CA PHE A 9 18.21 5.36 15.67
C PHE A 9 19.72 5.57 15.84
N SER A 10 20.29 6.60 15.17
CA SER A 10 21.74 6.86 15.22
C SER A 10 22.09 8.31 15.62
N PRO A 11 21.62 8.78 16.79
CA PRO A 11 22.01 10.10 17.27
C PRO A 11 23.52 10.17 17.44
N ARG A 12 24.14 11.23 16.89
CA ARG A 12 25.59 11.43 16.90
C ARG A 12 26.39 10.32 16.19
N GLY A 13 25.78 9.65 15.19
CA GLY A 13 26.45 8.61 14.41
C GLY A 13 26.59 7.23 15.09
N LEU A 14 26.09 7.07 16.32
CA LEU A 14 26.12 5.80 17.04
C LEU A 14 24.74 5.11 16.98
N LEU A 15 24.69 3.93 16.37
CA LEU A 15 23.46 3.15 16.25
C LEU A 15 23.01 2.60 17.61
N ARG A 16 21.78 2.93 17.99
CA ARG A 16 21.09 2.39 19.17
C ARG A 16 20.31 1.13 18.81
N SER A 17 21.02 0.02 18.60
CA SER A 17 20.45 -1.25 18.13
C SER A 17 19.29 -1.77 18.97
N GLY A 18 19.29 -1.54 20.29
CA GLY A 18 18.19 -1.93 21.17
C GLY A 18 16.91 -1.12 20.95
N ALA A 19 17.01 0.18 20.64
CA ALA A 19 15.86 1.03 20.31
C ALA A 19 15.31 0.68 18.92
N GLU A 20 16.20 0.51 17.96
CA GLU A 20 15.89 0.05 16.61
C GLU A 20 15.12 -1.28 16.63
N ARG A 21 15.62 -2.28 17.34
CA ARG A 21 15.00 -3.60 17.43
C ARG A 21 13.62 -3.56 18.09
N ARG A 22 13.43 -2.74 19.12
CA ARG A 22 12.12 -2.55 19.75
C ARG A 22 11.12 -1.92 18.79
N ALA A 23 11.48 -0.83 18.13
CA ALA A 23 10.62 -0.17 17.15
C ALA A 23 10.23 -1.11 15.98
N ALA A 24 11.20 -1.90 15.48
CA ALA A 24 10.92 -2.91 14.45
C ALA A 24 9.94 -3.98 14.96
N ALA A 25 10.11 -4.51 16.17
CA ALA A 25 9.21 -5.50 16.73
C ALA A 25 7.79 -4.95 16.96
N GLU A 26 7.65 -3.68 17.38
CA GLU A 26 6.36 -3.00 17.51
C GLU A 26 5.63 -2.92 16.18
N GLN A 27 6.30 -2.54 15.10
CA GLN A 27 5.71 -2.46 13.77
C GLN A 27 5.33 -3.85 13.22
N LEU A 28 6.16 -4.86 13.40
CA LEU A 28 5.84 -6.23 12.97
C LEU A 28 4.58 -6.76 13.67
N ARG A 29 4.44 -6.47 14.97
CA ARG A 29 3.24 -6.84 15.74
C ARG A 29 2.00 -6.06 15.29
N ALA A 30 2.13 -4.74 15.09
CA ALA A 30 1.02 -3.89 14.62
C ALA A 30 0.45 -4.38 13.29
N LEU A 31 1.30 -4.95 12.41
CA LEU A 31 0.91 -5.52 11.13
C LEU A 31 0.61 -7.02 11.18
N ASN A 32 0.54 -7.64 12.36
CA ASN A 32 0.35 -9.07 12.53
C ASN A 32 1.31 -9.91 11.64
N THR A 33 2.57 -9.55 11.62
CA THR A 33 3.60 -10.29 10.88
C THR A 33 3.98 -11.56 11.64
N VAL A 34 4.09 -12.68 10.96
CA VAL A 34 4.43 -13.97 11.59
C VAL A 34 5.63 -14.59 10.88
N PRO A 35 6.73 -14.83 11.62
CA PRO A 35 7.01 -14.45 13.01
C PRO A 35 7.26 -12.94 13.16
N ASP A 36 6.98 -12.38 14.34
CA ASP A 36 7.22 -10.97 14.71
C ASP A 36 8.66 -10.71 15.20
N ASP A 37 9.61 -11.53 14.76
CA ASP A 37 11.03 -11.43 15.12
C ASP A 37 11.79 -10.48 14.18
N PRO A 38 12.26 -9.32 14.66
CA PRO A 38 13.05 -8.38 13.86
C PRO A 38 14.42 -8.92 13.41
N GLY A 39 14.89 -10.02 13.99
CA GLY A 39 16.12 -10.70 13.61
C GLY A 39 15.94 -11.68 12.44
N ARG A 40 14.70 -11.98 12.06
CA ARG A 40 14.42 -12.93 10.99
C ARG A 40 14.81 -12.37 9.62
N ILE A 41 15.34 -13.21 8.76
CA ILE A 41 15.69 -12.85 7.39
C ILE A 41 14.40 -12.75 6.57
N THR A 42 14.12 -11.60 5.98
CA THR A 42 12.84 -11.32 5.28
C THR A 42 12.54 -12.33 4.18
N ARG A 43 13.55 -12.78 3.41
CA ARG A 43 13.38 -13.78 2.33
C ARG A 43 12.88 -15.16 2.81
N GLU A 44 12.95 -15.44 4.10
CA GLU A 44 12.45 -16.68 4.70
C GLU A 44 10.99 -16.60 5.13
N LEU A 45 10.38 -15.42 5.02
CA LEU A 45 8.98 -15.18 5.30
C LEU A 45 8.12 -15.55 4.10
N SER A 46 6.83 -15.85 4.34
CA SER A 46 5.83 -15.94 3.26
C SER A 46 5.71 -14.62 2.51
N GLY A 47 5.23 -14.64 1.26
CA GLY A 47 5.06 -13.45 0.43
C GLY A 47 4.26 -12.35 1.12
N GLY A 48 3.14 -12.69 1.77
CA GLY A 48 2.33 -11.75 2.53
C GLY A 48 3.07 -11.12 3.72
N ASN A 49 3.87 -11.91 4.46
CA ASN A 49 4.69 -11.36 5.53
C ASN A 49 5.85 -10.50 5.01
N GLN A 50 6.41 -10.81 3.84
CA GLN A 50 7.39 -9.94 3.18
C GLN A 50 6.77 -8.58 2.83
N GLN A 51 5.56 -8.54 2.27
CA GLN A 51 4.84 -7.31 1.97
C GLN A 51 4.53 -6.50 3.24
N LYS A 52 4.11 -7.16 4.32
CA LYS A 52 3.93 -6.50 5.62
C LYS A 52 5.23 -5.87 6.15
N VAL A 53 6.38 -6.52 5.98
CA VAL A 53 7.69 -5.95 6.33
C VAL A 53 8.01 -4.72 5.48
N VAL A 54 7.66 -4.72 4.19
CA VAL A 54 7.81 -3.54 3.32
C VAL A 54 6.91 -2.39 3.80
N LEU A 55 5.64 -2.64 4.10
CA LEU A 55 4.72 -1.66 4.67
C LEU A 55 5.25 -1.13 6.02
N ALA A 56 5.64 -2.03 6.93
CA ALA A 56 6.22 -1.68 8.23
C ALA A 56 7.40 -0.72 8.10
N ARG A 57 8.26 -0.92 7.09
CA ARG A 57 9.41 -0.05 6.83
C ARG A 57 9.01 1.40 6.55
N TRP A 58 7.95 1.60 5.76
CA TRP A 58 7.46 2.94 5.43
C TRP A 58 6.64 3.57 6.55
N LEU A 59 5.85 2.76 7.28
CA LEU A 59 5.07 3.22 8.42
C LEU A 59 5.91 3.60 9.66
N MET A 60 7.18 3.21 9.71
CA MET A 60 8.12 3.73 10.72
C MET A 60 8.40 5.22 10.54
N HIS A 61 8.17 5.77 9.36
CA HIS A 61 8.16 7.20 9.11
C HIS A 61 6.77 7.77 9.37
N GLU A 62 6.69 8.96 9.88
CA GLU A 62 5.43 9.71 10.01
C GLU A 62 5.01 10.22 8.62
N CYS A 63 4.59 9.30 7.73
CA CYS A 63 4.15 9.67 6.40
C CYS A 63 2.69 10.16 6.44
N ARG A 64 2.40 11.21 5.69
CA ARG A 64 1.03 11.73 5.48
C ARG A 64 0.36 11.11 4.26
N VAL A 65 1.16 10.61 3.33
CA VAL A 65 0.70 9.96 2.10
C VAL A 65 1.54 8.71 1.88
N LEU A 66 0.89 7.61 1.57
CA LEU A 66 1.50 6.32 1.24
C LEU A 66 1.14 5.95 -0.20
N LEU A 67 2.16 5.66 -1.00
CA LEU A 67 1.99 5.18 -2.38
C LEU A 67 2.30 3.69 -2.42
N LEU A 68 1.37 2.90 -2.88
CA LEU A 68 1.45 1.44 -2.98
C LEU A 68 1.30 1.03 -4.44
N ASP A 69 2.34 0.44 -4.99
CA ASP A 69 2.36 -0.08 -6.36
C ASP A 69 2.30 -1.61 -6.30
N GLU A 70 1.23 -2.19 -6.86
CA GLU A 70 0.95 -3.63 -6.87
C GLU A 70 1.16 -4.30 -5.48
N PRO A 71 0.53 -3.79 -4.40
CA PRO A 71 0.88 -4.19 -3.02
C PRO A 71 0.56 -5.66 -2.70
N THR A 72 -0.27 -6.30 -3.49
CA THR A 72 -0.72 -7.69 -3.28
C THR A 72 -0.24 -8.66 -4.35
N ARG A 73 0.63 -8.19 -5.27
CA ARG A 73 1.14 -9.04 -6.34
C ARG A 73 1.95 -10.22 -5.80
N GLY A 74 1.57 -11.43 -6.21
CA GLY A 74 2.23 -12.67 -5.78
C GLY A 74 1.93 -13.09 -4.34
N VAL A 75 0.87 -12.53 -3.75
CA VAL A 75 0.42 -12.80 -2.39
C VAL A 75 -0.82 -13.70 -2.43
N ASP A 76 -0.94 -14.63 -1.49
CA ASP A 76 -2.14 -15.47 -1.37
C ASP A 76 -3.37 -14.69 -0.89
N VAL A 77 -4.57 -15.26 -1.11
CA VAL A 77 -5.86 -14.59 -0.84
C VAL A 77 -6.01 -14.16 0.63
N GLY A 78 -5.52 -14.98 1.56
CA GLY A 78 -5.60 -14.65 2.99
C GLY A 78 -4.72 -13.46 3.35
N ALA A 79 -3.51 -13.41 2.81
CA ALA A 79 -2.59 -12.31 3.03
C ALA A 79 -3.04 -11.03 2.30
N LYS A 80 -3.72 -11.11 1.15
CA LYS A 80 -4.35 -9.94 0.49
C LYS A 80 -5.35 -9.26 1.42
N ALA A 81 -6.27 -10.03 2.03
CA ALA A 81 -7.27 -9.49 2.95
C ALA A 81 -6.63 -8.72 4.13
N GLU A 82 -5.50 -9.21 4.65
CA GLU A 82 -4.77 -8.53 5.72
C GLU A 82 -4.13 -7.22 5.25
N ILE A 83 -3.59 -7.18 4.03
CA ILE A 83 -3.03 -5.95 3.43
C ILE A 83 -4.14 -4.91 3.25
N TYR A 84 -5.32 -5.30 2.74
CA TYR A 84 -6.46 -4.40 2.59
C TYR A 84 -6.95 -3.85 3.93
N ARG A 85 -7.00 -4.69 4.96
CA ARG A 85 -7.31 -4.23 6.32
C ARG A 85 -6.35 -3.15 6.79
N VAL A 86 -5.04 -3.36 6.60
CA VAL A 86 -4.01 -2.38 6.96
C VAL A 86 -4.20 -1.08 6.18
N VAL A 87 -4.44 -1.14 4.87
CA VAL A 87 -4.70 0.05 4.02
C VAL A 87 -5.92 0.82 4.53
N THR A 88 -7.01 0.12 4.85
CA THR A 88 -8.24 0.72 5.38
C THR A 88 -7.99 1.40 6.74
N GLU A 89 -7.27 0.74 7.65
CA GLU A 89 -6.93 1.29 8.95
C GLU A 89 -6.06 2.55 8.85
N LEU A 90 -5.09 2.58 7.94
CA LEU A 90 -4.23 3.74 7.67
C LEU A 90 -5.05 4.92 7.13
N SER A 91 -5.94 4.65 6.19
CA SER A 91 -6.85 5.67 5.64
C SER A 91 -7.76 6.23 6.73
N ALA A 92 -8.34 5.38 7.57
CA ALA A 92 -9.16 5.80 8.71
C ALA A 92 -8.38 6.62 9.75
N ALA A 93 -7.07 6.40 9.87
CA ALA A 93 -6.16 7.18 10.70
C ALA A 93 -5.76 8.54 10.05
N GLY A 94 -6.27 8.86 8.87
CA GLY A 94 -6.03 10.13 8.17
C GLY A 94 -4.79 10.14 7.28
N ILE A 95 -4.19 9.00 7.00
CA ILE A 95 -3.12 8.88 6.01
C ILE A 95 -3.75 8.79 4.62
N GLY A 96 -3.34 9.67 3.70
CA GLY A 96 -3.72 9.54 2.30
C GLY A 96 -3.07 8.30 1.68
N VAL A 97 -3.86 7.39 1.11
CA VAL A 97 -3.33 6.18 0.48
C VAL A 97 -3.66 6.19 -1.01
N VAL A 98 -2.64 6.03 -1.83
CA VAL A 98 -2.78 5.83 -3.28
C VAL A 98 -2.34 4.40 -3.59
N VAL A 99 -3.25 3.62 -4.17
CA VAL A 99 -2.99 2.24 -4.58
C VAL A 99 -2.99 2.17 -6.09
N VAL A 100 -1.94 1.61 -6.67
CA VAL A 100 -1.89 1.23 -8.09
C VAL A 100 -1.99 -0.28 -8.14
N SER A 101 -2.95 -0.79 -8.91
CA SER A 101 -3.13 -2.24 -9.12
C SER A 101 -3.66 -2.51 -10.53
N SER A 102 -3.19 -3.60 -11.12
CA SER A 102 -3.74 -4.17 -12.34
C SER A 102 -4.94 -5.11 -12.08
N GLU A 103 -5.16 -5.49 -10.83
CA GLU A 103 -6.31 -6.30 -10.42
C GLU A 103 -7.50 -5.40 -10.08
N LEU A 104 -8.46 -5.26 -11.00
CA LEU A 104 -9.61 -4.35 -10.84
C LEU A 104 -10.48 -4.70 -9.63
N SER A 105 -10.59 -5.99 -9.29
CA SER A 105 -11.30 -6.47 -8.12
C SER A 105 -10.72 -5.97 -6.79
N GLU A 106 -9.44 -5.63 -6.74
CA GLU A 106 -8.79 -5.05 -5.56
C GLU A 106 -9.24 -3.62 -5.31
N LEU A 107 -9.37 -2.83 -6.38
CA LEU A 107 -9.75 -1.43 -6.32
C LEU A 107 -11.23 -1.27 -5.98
N ALA A 108 -12.06 -2.22 -6.47
CA ALA A 108 -13.48 -2.27 -6.17
C ALA A 108 -13.70 -2.53 -4.67
N GLY A 109 -14.27 -1.55 -3.97
CA GLY A 109 -14.56 -1.64 -2.52
C GLY A 109 -13.39 -1.29 -1.57
N LEU A 110 -12.17 -1.10 -2.07
CA LEU A 110 -11.04 -0.62 -1.26
C LEU A 110 -10.88 0.91 -1.36
N CYS A 111 -11.09 1.48 -2.54
CA CYS A 111 -10.80 2.87 -2.82
C CYS A 111 -12.05 3.75 -2.73
N THR A 112 -11.92 4.97 -2.22
CA THR A 112 -12.99 5.99 -2.24
C THR A 112 -13.14 6.63 -3.62
N ARG A 113 -12.10 6.58 -4.45
CA ARG A 113 -12.08 7.04 -5.83
C ARG A 113 -11.06 6.24 -6.62
N VAL A 114 -11.41 5.86 -7.84
CA VAL A 114 -10.54 5.12 -8.76
C VAL A 114 -10.31 5.96 -10.01
N LEU A 115 -9.04 6.17 -10.37
CA LEU A 115 -8.63 6.76 -11.63
C LEU A 115 -8.23 5.63 -12.58
N VAL A 116 -8.92 5.51 -13.70
CA VAL A 116 -8.58 4.52 -14.73
C VAL A 116 -7.59 5.16 -15.69
N MET A 117 -6.44 4.50 -15.84
CA MET A 117 -5.37 4.94 -16.76
C MET A 117 -5.27 3.99 -17.95
N ARG A 118 -5.05 4.57 -19.12
CA ARG A 118 -4.79 3.85 -20.35
C ARG A 118 -3.79 4.62 -21.21
N GLU A 119 -2.76 3.95 -21.72
CA GLU A 119 -1.72 4.53 -22.57
C GLU A 119 -1.05 5.79 -21.98
N GLY A 120 -0.95 5.86 -20.65
CA GLY A 120 -0.34 6.98 -19.94
C GLY A 120 -1.29 8.15 -19.63
N GLU A 121 -2.57 8.06 -20.02
CA GLU A 121 -3.59 9.08 -19.78
C GLU A 121 -4.66 8.61 -18.79
N VAL A 122 -5.22 9.53 -18.02
CA VAL A 122 -6.40 9.27 -17.18
C VAL A 122 -7.64 9.35 -18.04
N VAL A 123 -8.30 8.22 -18.27
CA VAL A 123 -9.47 8.09 -19.15
C VAL A 123 -10.80 8.10 -18.40
N ALA A 124 -10.80 7.88 -17.10
CA ALA A 124 -11.99 7.99 -16.26
C ALA A 124 -11.62 8.23 -14.79
N ALA A 125 -12.53 8.90 -14.06
CA ALA A 125 -12.53 8.99 -12.61
C ALA A 125 -13.85 8.39 -12.11
N VAL A 126 -13.80 7.34 -11.32
CA VAL A 126 -14.97 6.59 -10.84
C VAL A 126 -15.05 6.72 -9.32
N ASP A 127 -16.20 7.07 -8.80
CA ASP A 127 -16.46 7.06 -7.36
C ASP A 127 -16.36 5.62 -6.82
N GLY A 128 -15.76 5.43 -5.64
CA GLY A 128 -15.54 4.11 -5.08
C GLY A 128 -16.83 3.30 -4.89
N ALA A 129 -17.95 3.96 -4.58
CA ALA A 129 -19.26 3.30 -4.48
C ALA A 129 -19.76 2.74 -5.82
N ALA A 130 -19.35 3.33 -6.94
CA ALA A 130 -19.67 2.91 -8.30
C ALA A 130 -18.56 2.06 -8.96
N ALA A 131 -17.40 1.95 -8.33
CA ALA A 131 -16.20 1.27 -8.87
C ALA A 131 -16.39 -0.26 -8.79
N THR A 132 -17.19 -0.83 -9.67
CA THR A 132 -17.25 -2.28 -9.87
C THR A 132 -16.18 -2.72 -10.87
N GLU A 133 -15.76 -3.99 -10.78
CA GLU A 133 -14.79 -4.56 -11.73
C GLU A 133 -15.25 -4.36 -13.20
N HIS A 134 -16.55 -4.57 -13.46
CA HIS A 134 -17.13 -4.39 -14.79
C HIS A 134 -17.03 -2.93 -15.26
N GLU A 135 -17.35 -1.95 -14.41
CA GLU A 135 -17.29 -0.53 -14.76
C GLU A 135 -15.84 -0.08 -15.00
N LEU A 136 -14.91 -0.50 -14.16
CA LEU A 136 -13.49 -0.20 -14.33
C LEU A 136 -12.94 -0.82 -15.63
N LEU A 137 -13.30 -2.09 -15.93
CA LEU A 137 -12.90 -2.76 -17.15
C LEU A 137 -13.45 -2.05 -18.39
N ARG A 138 -14.70 -1.61 -18.35
CA ARG A 138 -15.33 -0.88 -19.45
C ARG A 138 -14.51 0.36 -19.81
N HIS A 139 -14.08 1.15 -18.85
CA HIS A 139 -13.24 2.33 -19.08
C HIS A 139 -11.82 1.97 -19.54
N ALA A 140 -11.25 0.89 -19.03
CA ALA A 140 -9.89 0.46 -19.39
C ALA A 140 -9.79 -0.01 -20.85
N VAL A 141 -10.88 -0.57 -21.42
CA VAL A 141 -10.89 -1.21 -22.76
C VAL A 141 -11.65 -0.37 -23.81
N ALA A 142 -12.46 0.62 -23.42
CA ALA A 142 -13.25 1.44 -24.35
C ALA A 142 -12.37 2.11 -25.44
N PRO A 143 -12.84 2.27 -26.69
CA PRO A 143 -12.11 3.03 -27.72
C PRO A 143 -11.86 4.48 -27.30
N THR A 144 -10.81 5.10 -27.84
CA THR A 144 -10.27 6.42 -27.45
C THR A 144 -11.12 7.63 -27.88
N ASP A 145 -12.41 7.47 -28.17
CA ASP A 145 -13.28 8.56 -28.60
C ASP A 145 -13.83 9.44 -27.45
N THR A 146 -13.32 9.26 -26.23
CA THR A 146 -13.75 10.02 -25.06
C THR A 146 -12.71 11.07 -24.71
N GLU A 147 -13.08 12.36 -24.64
CA GLU A 147 -12.21 13.45 -24.20
C GLU A 147 -11.59 13.15 -22.82
N PRO A 148 -10.30 13.53 -22.59
CA PRO A 148 -9.63 13.27 -21.33
C PRO A 148 -10.33 14.01 -20.16
N VAL A 149 -10.65 13.26 -19.09
CA VAL A 149 -11.45 13.70 -17.93
C VAL A 149 -10.63 14.55 -16.93
N LEU A 150 -9.56 15.20 -17.36
CA LEU A 150 -8.66 15.95 -16.45
C LEU A 150 -9.28 17.22 -15.85
N GLU A 151 -10.44 17.72 -16.32
CA GLU A 151 -11.07 18.94 -15.79
C GLU A 151 -11.87 18.74 -14.50
N GLU A 152 -12.24 17.53 -14.11
CA GLU A 152 -13.03 17.24 -12.90
C GLU A 152 -12.20 16.89 -11.65
N ILE A 153 -10.86 16.94 -11.73
CA ILE A 153 -9.97 16.63 -10.61
C ILE A 153 -9.51 17.93 -9.91
N LYS A 154 -10.46 18.75 -9.48
CA LYS A 154 -10.17 19.89 -8.60
C LYS A 154 -10.68 19.67 -7.20
#